data_67866c07e359a69217687d75e5f1198a
#
_entry.id   67866c07e359a69217687d75e5f1198a
#
_cell.length_a   1.000
_cell.length_b   1.000
_cell.length_c   1.000
_cell.angle_alpha   90.00
_cell.angle_beta   90.00
_cell.angle_gamma   90.00
#
_symmetry.space_group_name_H-M   'P 1'
#
loop_
_entity.id
_entity.type
_entity.pdbx_description
1 polymer ?
#
loop_
_entity_poly.entity_id
_entity_poly.type
_entity_poly.pdbx_seq_one_letter_code
_entity_poly.pdbx_strand_id
1 'polypeptide(L)'
;MRNCWVRSDPYIPVNFRRPSHLWRVRGGGAQHRERRYYRVMDTIDWLLDSDPAIRWQAMRDLTDASAAAIAAERARIPHEGVGAKVLASQGSDGAWHRANTPEWLPTLFTMQLLRATGVDRSEPAVQSAIAALQAGFRWHEVHGAKPFFDGEVEPCINGGALAIGAYFGRPAESLARRLVGEQLEDGGWNCEAPKSTRSSYHTTICVLEGLLEYERAVDSASDIASVRRRAEEYLLTRSLFRRRSTGGVASPEFLKFEYPPRYKYNVLRALDYFRDAGVQPDARMDEAVQVVKKSQQPDGRWLLDGTHNEALAFPFAESVGEPSRWVTLRALRVLRWYERER
;
A
#
# COMPACT_ATOMS: atom_id res chain seq x y z
N MET A 1 39.62 -30.59 -0.55
CA MET A 1 39.56 -30.72 -2.01
C MET A 1 38.28 -31.44 -2.39
N ARG A 2 37.38 -30.73 -2.99
CA ARG A 2 36.47 -31.03 -4.12
C ARG A 2 35.29 -30.09 -4.05
N ASN A 3 35.32 -29.17 -5.00
CA ASN A 3 34.26 -28.23 -5.33
C ASN A 3 33.00 -28.98 -5.82
N CYS A 4 31.84 -28.69 -5.26
CA CYS A 4 30.56 -28.95 -5.90
C CYS A 4 29.92 -27.60 -6.30
N TRP A 5 30.09 -27.26 -7.56
CA TRP A 5 29.31 -26.24 -8.25
C TRP A 5 27.93 -26.82 -8.49
N VAL A 6 26.92 -26.30 -7.81
CA VAL A 6 25.50 -26.52 -8.20
C VAL A 6 25.24 -25.59 -9.38
N ARG A 7 24.94 -26.20 -10.52
CA ARG A 7 24.54 -25.52 -11.74
C ARG A 7 23.24 -24.77 -11.50
N SER A 8 23.28 -23.47 -11.76
CA SER A 8 22.08 -22.66 -11.98
C SER A 8 21.32 -23.21 -13.17
N ASP A 9 20.07 -23.62 -12.96
CA ASP A 9 19.14 -23.97 -14.04
C ASP A 9 18.92 -22.77 -14.99
N PRO A 10 18.87 -22.98 -16.29
CA PRO A 10 18.66 -21.90 -17.24
C PRO A 10 17.24 -21.36 -17.11
N TYR A 11 17.15 -20.04 -16.92
CA TYR A 11 15.94 -19.23 -17.02
C TYR A 11 15.17 -19.61 -18.30
N ILE A 12 14.00 -20.22 -18.15
CA ILE A 12 13.06 -20.40 -19.27
C ILE A 12 12.31 -19.09 -19.42
N PRO A 13 12.52 -18.32 -20.50
CA PRO A 13 11.73 -17.12 -20.73
C PRO A 13 10.29 -17.53 -20.99
N VAL A 14 9.40 -17.17 -20.10
CA VAL A 14 7.95 -17.28 -20.31
C VAL A 14 7.63 -16.32 -21.46
N ASN A 15 7.33 -16.87 -22.64
CA ASN A 15 6.88 -16.09 -23.79
C ASN A 15 5.52 -15.48 -23.49
N PHE A 16 5.50 -14.25 -22.96
CA PHE A 16 4.28 -13.46 -22.80
C PHE A 16 3.78 -13.09 -24.19
N ARG A 17 2.61 -13.59 -24.58
CA ARG A 17 1.90 -13.07 -25.74
C ARG A 17 1.61 -11.59 -25.49
N ARG A 18 2.11 -10.72 -26.36
CA ARG A 18 1.90 -9.26 -26.28
C ARG A 18 0.40 -8.98 -26.40
N PRO A 19 -0.21 -8.27 -25.43
CA PRO A 19 -1.63 -7.94 -25.49
C PRO A 19 -1.91 -6.93 -26.59
N SER A 20 -2.65 -7.31 -27.62
CA SER A 20 -2.95 -6.45 -28.78
C SER A 20 -4.09 -5.44 -28.54
N HIS A 21 -4.79 -5.44 -27.39
CA HIS A 21 -6.08 -4.74 -27.24
C HIS A 21 -6.25 -3.85 -25.98
N LEU A 22 -5.22 -3.63 -25.17
CA LEU A 22 -5.43 -3.11 -23.79
C LEU A 22 -5.34 -1.59 -23.61
N TRP A 23 -4.86 -0.83 -24.61
CA TRP A 23 -4.69 0.63 -24.47
C TRP A 23 -5.40 1.39 -25.59
N ARG A 24 -6.73 1.58 -25.49
CA ARG A 24 -7.42 2.59 -26.30
C ARG A 24 -7.18 3.98 -25.67
N VAL A 25 -6.16 4.67 -26.13
CA VAL A 25 -5.97 6.09 -25.81
C VAL A 25 -6.94 6.92 -26.66
N ARG A 26 -7.94 7.52 -26.06
CA ARG A 26 -8.80 8.51 -26.72
C ARG A 26 -8.02 9.84 -26.82
N GLY A 27 -7.87 10.35 -28.06
CA GLY A 27 -7.36 11.71 -28.34
C GLY A 27 -5.84 11.80 -28.49
N GLY A 28 -5.36 11.96 -29.71
CA GLY A 28 -3.96 12.18 -30.10
C GLY A 28 -3.70 11.61 -31.51
N GLY A 29 -2.81 12.24 -32.32
CA GLY A 29 -2.41 11.71 -33.62
C GLY A 29 -1.78 10.32 -33.51
N ALA A 30 -1.85 9.51 -34.57
CA ALA A 30 -1.39 8.11 -34.59
C ALA A 30 0.04 7.93 -34.05
N GLN A 31 0.98 8.78 -34.46
CA GLN A 31 2.38 8.73 -34.02
C GLN A 31 2.55 9.01 -32.50
N HIS A 32 1.72 9.88 -31.93
CA HIS A 32 1.78 10.19 -30.50
C HIS A 32 1.20 9.04 -29.66
N ARG A 33 0.18 8.34 -30.18
CA ARG A 33 -0.41 7.15 -29.55
C ARG A 33 0.58 5.98 -29.58
N GLU A 34 1.28 5.79 -30.69
CA GLU A 34 2.26 4.72 -30.85
C GLU A 34 3.46 4.90 -29.92
N ARG A 35 4.04 6.11 -29.83
CA ARG A 35 5.12 6.43 -28.89
C ARG A 35 4.70 6.24 -27.42
N ARG A 36 3.46 6.60 -27.06
CA ARG A 36 2.92 6.39 -25.71
C ARG A 36 2.74 4.91 -25.40
N TYR A 37 2.27 4.13 -26.37
CA TYR A 37 2.12 2.68 -26.24
C TYR A 37 3.46 1.99 -25.96
N TYR A 38 4.49 2.23 -26.78
CA TYR A 38 5.82 1.66 -26.59
C TYR A 38 6.41 2.04 -25.24
N ARG A 39 6.28 3.29 -24.83
CA ARG A 39 6.75 3.76 -23.52
C ARG A 39 6.10 3.02 -22.35
N VAL A 40 4.80 2.79 -22.40
CA VAL A 40 4.10 2.05 -21.36
C VAL A 40 4.55 0.59 -21.33
N MET A 41 4.75 -0.03 -22.47
CA MET A 41 5.27 -1.41 -22.56
C MET A 41 6.69 -1.49 -21.99
N ASP A 42 7.58 -0.58 -22.34
CA ASP A 42 8.94 -0.52 -21.79
C ASP A 42 8.92 -0.36 -20.25
N THR A 43 7.97 0.41 -19.72
CA THR A 43 7.82 0.60 -18.28
C THR A 43 7.27 -0.65 -17.59
N ILE A 44 6.34 -1.37 -18.22
CA ILE A 44 5.83 -2.66 -17.71
C ILE A 44 6.94 -3.70 -17.73
N ASP A 45 7.69 -3.82 -18.82
CA ASP A 45 8.84 -4.73 -18.92
C ASP A 45 9.89 -4.44 -17.83
N TRP A 46 10.15 -3.16 -17.55
CA TRP A 46 11.04 -2.75 -16.47
C TRP A 46 10.48 -3.15 -15.08
N LEU A 47 9.17 -3.11 -14.84
CA LEU A 47 8.56 -3.62 -13.60
C LEU A 47 8.62 -5.14 -13.52
N LEU A 48 8.49 -5.85 -14.64
CA LEU A 48 8.61 -7.31 -14.71
C LEU A 48 10.06 -7.78 -14.54
N ASP A 49 11.03 -6.96 -14.89
CA ASP A 49 12.46 -7.18 -14.59
C ASP A 49 12.83 -6.64 -13.20
N SER A 50 12.16 -7.14 -12.14
CA SER A 50 12.36 -6.63 -10.79
C SER A 50 12.13 -7.69 -9.70
N ASP A 51 11.99 -7.21 -8.47
CA ASP A 51 11.71 -8.00 -7.28
C ASP A 51 10.37 -8.77 -7.41
N PRO A 52 10.26 -10.01 -6.92
CA PRO A 52 9.01 -10.77 -6.93
C PRO A 52 7.81 -10.01 -6.35
N ALA A 53 8.04 -9.19 -5.31
CA ALA A 53 6.99 -8.38 -4.68
C ALA A 53 6.37 -7.32 -5.61
N ILE A 54 7.12 -6.85 -6.60
CA ILE A 54 6.64 -5.92 -7.64
C ILE A 54 6.12 -6.71 -8.83
N ARG A 55 6.87 -7.71 -9.28
CA ARG A 55 6.60 -8.48 -10.47
C ARG A 55 5.21 -9.14 -10.46
N TRP A 56 4.84 -9.84 -9.37
CA TRP A 56 3.53 -10.47 -9.28
C TRP A 56 2.37 -9.45 -9.33
N GLN A 57 2.56 -8.25 -8.73
CA GLN A 57 1.55 -7.19 -8.77
C GLN A 57 1.46 -6.57 -10.18
N ALA A 58 2.60 -6.37 -10.86
CA ALA A 58 2.62 -5.92 -12.24
C ALA A 58 1.93 -6.95 -13.17
N MET A 59 2.20 -8.25 -12.97
CA MET A 59 1.52 -9.33 -13.69
C MET A 59 0.01 -9.30 -13.48
N ARG A 60 -0.44 -9.14 -12.23
CA ARG A 60 -1.87 -9.11 -11.88
C ARG A 60 -2.59 -7.87 -12.42
N ASP A 61 -1.98 -6.71 -12.25
CA ASP A 61 -2.66 -5.42 -12.45
C ASP A 61 -2.42 -4.85 -13.86
N LEU A 62 -1.31 -5.19 -14.52
CA LEU A 62 -0.87 -4.52 -15.75
C LEU A 62 -0.71 -5.45 -16.97
N THR A 63 -0.86 -6.77 -16.80
CA THR A 63 -0.73 -7.74 -17.90
C THR A 63 -1.95 -8.66 -17.98
N ASP A 64 -1.92 -9.60 -18.92
CA ASP A 64 -2.92 -10.68 -19.05
C ASP A 64 -2.34 -12.03 -18.55
N ALA A 65 -1.44 -11.98 -17.55
CA ALA A 65 -0.88 -13.19 -16.97
C ALA A 65 -1.97 -14.07 -16.35
N SER A 66 -1.81 -15.40 -16.47
CA SER A 66 -2.75 -16.34 -15.87
C SER A 66 -2.70 -16.28 -14.32
N ALA A 67 -3.80 -16.63 -13.67
CA ALA A 67 -3.85 -16.71 -12.20
C ALA A 67 -2.78 -17.65 -11.63
N ALA A 68 -2.48 -18.75 -12.32
CA ALA A 68 -1.44 -19.70 -11.93
C ALA A 68 -0.02 -19.07 -11.99
N ALA A 69 0.28 -18.30 -13.05
CA ALA A 69 1.56 -17.60 -13.17
C ALA A 69 1.71 -16.51 -12.10
N ILE A 70 0.64 -15.76 -11.83
CA ILE A 70 0.61 -14.74 -10.76
C ILE A 70 0.83 -15.37 -9.38
N ALA A 71 0.16 -16.49 -9.10
CA ALA A 71 0.30 -17.21 -7.84
C ALA A 71 1.73 -17.79 -7.66
N ALA A 72 2.29 -18.38 -8.72
CA ALA A 72 3.66 -18.90 -8.71
C ALA A 72 4.69 -17.79 -8.45
N GLU A 73 4.53 -16.64 -9.08
CA GLU A 73 5.42 -15.50 -8.85
C GLU A 73 5.29 -14.93 -7.44
N ARG A 74 4.06 -14.82 -6.92
CA ARG A 74 3.81 -14.39 -5.54
C ARG A 74 4.44 -15.33 -4.51
N ALA A 75 4.42 -16.63 -4.75
CA ALA A 75 5.02 -17.64 -3.88
C ALA A 75 6.55 -17.51 -3.73
N ARG A 76 7.21 -16.74 -4.61
CA ARG A 76 8.67 -16.49 -4.53
C ARG A 76 9.04 -15.42 -3.49
N ILE A 77 8.10 -14.59 -3.05
CA ILE A 77 8.36 -13.46 -2.15
C ILE A 77 9.12 -13.86 -0.86
N PRO A 78 8.77 -14.96 -0.16
CA PRO A 78 9.50 -15.35 1.05
C PRO A 78 10.94 -15.79 0.81
N HIS A 79 11.28 -16.16 -0.42
CA HIS A 79 12.54 -16.81 -0.77
C HIS A 79 13.49 -15.91 -1.56
N GLU A 80 13.00 -14.82 -2.14
CA GLU A 80 13.75 -13.94 -3.03
C GLU A 80 13.50 -12.46 -2.75
N GLY A 81 14.46 -11.63 -3.13
CA GLY A 81 14.32 -10.19 -3.14
C GLY A 81 14.14 -9.54 -1.77
N VAL A 82 13.31 -8.51 -1.72
CA VAL A 82 13.03 -7.72 -0.51
C VAL A 82 12.28 -8.54 0.55
N GLY A 83 11.33 -9.37 0.13
CA GLY A 83 10.56 -10.21 1.05
C GLY A 83 11.46 -11.15 1.85
N ALA A 84 12.34 -11.90 1.18
CA ALA A 84 13.30 -12.78 1.83
C ALA A 84 14.23 -12.05 2.79
N LYS A 85 14.75 -10.88 2.40
CA LYS A 85 15.62 -10.05 3.24
C LYS A 85 14.92 -9.57 4.50
N VAL A 86 13.66 -9.14 4.37
CA VAL A 86 12.83 -8.70 5.49
C VAL A 86 12.60 -9.84 6.46
N LEU A 87 12.16 -11.00 5.96
CA LEU A 87 11.89 -12.17 6.79
C LEU A 87 13.16 -12.67 7.49
N ALA A 88 14.30 -12.71 6.80
CA ALA A 88 15.57 -13.10 7.37
C ALA A 88 16.11 -12.15 8.46
N SER A 89 15.61 -10.91 8.55
CA SER A 89 15.99 -9.95 9.59
C SER A 89 15.13 -10.03 10.87
N GLN A 90 14.19 -10.97 10.95
CA GLN A 90 13.34 -11.19 12.11
C GLN A 90 14.17 -11.69 13.31
N GLY A 91 13.91 -11.16 14.49
CA GLY A 91 14.49 -11.63 15.74
C GLY A 91 13.98 -13.00 16.17
N SER A 92 14.73 -13.68 17.05
CA SER A 92 14.34 -14.99 17.58
C SER A 92 13.05 -14.98 18.41
N ASP A 93 12.61 -13.82 18.86
CA ASP A 93 11.35 -13.57 19.55
C ASP A 93 10.15 -13.34 18.59
N GLY A 94 10.39 -13.44 17.28
CA GLY A 94 9.38 -13.25 16.25
C GLY A 94 9.11 -11.78 15.89
N ALA A 95 9.84 -10.81 16.47
CA ALA A 95 9.68 -9.39 16.21
C ALA A 95 10.81 -8.82 15.34
N TRP A 96 10.62 -7.60 14.84
CA TRP A 96 11.66 -6.80 14.22
C TRP A 96 12.03 -5.66 15.14
N HIS A 97 13.33 -5.48 15.34
CA HIS A 97 13.87 -4.48 16.27
C HIS A 97 14.75 -3.46 15.55
N ARG A 98 14.78 -2.27 16.10
CA ARG A 98 15.70 -1.21 15.68
C ARG A 98 16.12 -0.40 16.91
N ALA A 99 17.40 -0.14 17.03
CA ALA A 99 17.94 0.68 18.12
C ALA A 99 17.27 2.06 18.17
N ASN A 100 17.01 2.55 19.37
CA ASN A 100 16.43 3.88 19.63
C ASN A 100 15.03 4.10 19.03
N THR A 101 14.25 3.03 18.84
CA THR A 101 12.84 3.11 18.45
C THR A 101 11.96 2.37 19.47
N PRO A 102 10.69 2.75 19.64
CA PRO A 102 9.75 1.97 20.45
C PRO A 102 9.65 0.54 19.91
N GLU A 103 9.62 -0.46 20.78
CA GLU A 103 9.68 -1.89 20.43
C GLU A 103 8.65 -2.32 19.39
N TRP A 104 7.42 -1.83 19.47
CA TRP A 104 6.35 -2.18 18.56
C TRP A 104 6.49 -1.57 17.16
N LEU A 105 7.20 -0.44 17.06
CA LEU A 105 7.22 0.38 15.84
C LEU A 105 7.89 -0.32 14.64
N PRO A 106 9.10 -0.90 14.77
CA PRO A 106 9.73 -1.64 13.68
C PRO A 106 8.89 -2.84 13.23
N THR A 107 8.31 -3.57 14.18
CA THR A 107 7.47 -4.74 13.87
C THR A 107 6.21 -4.33 13.13
N LEU A 108 5.47 -3.31 13.60
CA LEU A 108 4.27 -2.80 12.93
C LEU A 108 4.56 -2.39 11.48
N PHE A 109 5.59 -1.57 11.26
CA PHE A 109 5.86 -1.06 9.92
C PHE A 109 6.48 -2.10 8.99
N THR A 110 7.25 -3.04 9.54
CA THR A 110 7.73 -4.19 8.76
C THR A 110 6.58 -5.09 8.33
N MET A 111 5.63 -5.37 9.21
CA MET A 111 4.42 -6.12 8.86
C MET A 111 3.54 -5.40 7.83
N GLN A 112 3.41 -4.07 7.92
CA GLN A 112 2.74 -3.28 6.87
C GLN A 112 3.45 -3.38 5.53
N LEU A 113 4.79 -3.36 5.51
CA LEU A 113 5.56 -3.57 4.29
C LEU A 113 5.37 -4.99 3.74
N LEU A 114 5.43 -6.03 4.57
CA LEU A 114 5.16 -7.41 4.15
C LEU A 114 3.75 -7.57 3.57
N ARG A 115 2.73 -6.92 4.16
CA ARG A 115 1.40 -6.85 3.56
C ARG A 115 1.44 -6.19 2.17
N ALA A 116 2.13 -5.07 2.03
CA ALA A 116 2.25 -4.37 0.75
C ALA A 116 3.03 -5.16 -0.31
N THR A 117 4.00 -6.01 0.09
CA THR A 117 4.66 -6.95 -0.82
C THR A 117 3.74 -8.07 -1.28
N GLY A 118 2.71 -8.38 -0.52
CA GLY A 118 1.78 -9.47 -0.79
C GLY A 118 2.25 -10.83 -0.30
N VAL A 119 3.16 -10.88 0.68
CA VAL A 119 3.60 -12.16 1.27
C VAL A 119 2.39 -12.96 1.74
N ASP A 120 2.45 -14.29 1.63
CA ASP A 120 1.35 -15.15 2.03
C ASP A 120 1.14 -15.07 3.55
N ARG A 121 -0.14 -15.02 3.96
CA ARG A 121 -0.50 -14.94 5.38
C ARG A 121 -0.09 -16.16 6.19
N SER A 122 0.11 -17.31 5.54
CA SER A 122 0.52 -18.55 6.18
C SER A 122 2.06 -18.67 6.37
N GLU A 123 2.83 -17.68 5.91
CA GLU A 123 4.29 -17.66 6.08
C GLU A 123 4.66 -17.76 7.56
N PRO A 124 5.45 -18.77 7.98
CA PRO A 124 5.73 -19.03 9.39
C PRO A 124 6.34 -17.85 10.15
N ALA A 125 7.23 -17.08 9.51
CA ALA A 125 7.82 -15.89 10.11
C ALA A 125 6.77 -14.79 10.38
N VAL A 126 5.80 -14.64 9.48
CA VAL A 126 4.67 -13.70 9.66
C VAL A 126 3.76 -14.14 10.80
N GLN A 127 3.45 -15.45 10.88
CA GLN A 127 2.64 -15.99 11.97
C GLN A 127 3.35 -15.89 13.33
N SER A 128 4.67 -16.06 13.35
CA SER A 128 5.49 -15.80 14.54
C SER A 128 5.38 -14.33 15.00
N ALA A 129 5.44 -13.38 14.07
CA ALA A 129 5.28 -11.96 14.40
C ALA A 129 3.88 -11.63 14.92
N ILE A 130 2.82 -12.17 14.33
CA ILE A 130 1.44 -11.99 14.84
C ILE A 130 1.31 -12.55 16.26
N ALA A 131 1.88 -13.73 16.53
CA ALA A 131 1.89 -14.33 17.86
C ALA A 131 2.67 -13.46 18.87
N ALA A 132 3.84 -12.96 18.50
CA ALA A 132 4.64 -12.06 19.32
C ALA A 132 3.88 -10.75 19.67
N LEU A 133 3.25 -10.12 18.69
CA LEU A 133 2.41 -8.94 18.90
C LEU A 133 1.24 -9.23 19.83
N GLN A 134 0.60 -10.38 19.69
CA GLN A 134 -0.55 -10.78 20.50
C GLN A 134 -0.16 -11.09 21.95
N ALA A 135 0.95 -11.80 22.18
CA ALA A 135 1.34 -12.33 23.48
C ALA A 135 2.18 -11.34 24.31
N GLY A 136 3.07 -10.58 23.67
CA GLY A 136 4.12 -9.86 24.34
C GLY A 136 4.02 -8.32 24.26
N PHE A 137 3.49 -7.82 23.15
CA PHE A 137 3.48 -6.36 22.98
C PHE A 137 2.29 -5.69 23.64
N ARG A 138 2.59 -4.71 24.48
CA ARG A 138 1.62 -3.78 25.04
C ARG A 138 2.01 -2.36 24.67
N TRP A 139 1.00 -1.56 24.40
CA TRP A 139 1.22 -0.12 24.20
C TRP A 139 1.77 0.51 25.49
N HIS A 140 2.70 1.44 25.37
CA HIS A 140 3.23 2.18 26.51
C HIS A 140 2.09 2.89 27.27
N GLU A 141 2.27 3.16 28.57
CA GLU A 141 1.24 3.80 29.40
C GLU A 141 0.69 5.11 28.83
N VAL A 142 1.55 5.95 28.23
CA VAL A 142 1.14 7.19 27.55
C VAL A 142 0.27 6.93 26.32
N HIS A 143 0.28 5.71 25.78
CA HIS A 143 -0.54 5.26 24.67
C HIS A 143 -1.68 4.32 25.09
N GLY A 144 -1.96 4.22 26.40
CA GLY A 144 -3.11 3.51 26.94
C GLY A 144 -2.84 2.12 27.53
N ALA A 145 -1.60 1.64 27.58
CA ALA A 145 -1.15 0.39 28.25
C ALA A 145 -1.93 -0.90 27.86
N LYS A 146 -2.63 -0.92 26.74
CA LYS A 146 -3.46 -2.04 26.27
C LYS A 146 -2.64 -3.08 25.50
N PRO A 147 -3.13 -4.33 25.38
CA PRO A 147 -2.60 -5.28 24.39
C PRO A 147 -2.58 -4.69 22.97
N PHE A 148 -1.65 -5.13 22.15
CA PHE A 148 -1.42 -4.55 20.82
C PHE A 148 -2.69 -4.42 19.97
N PHE A 149 -3.46 -5.50 19.87
CA PHE A 149 -4.69 -5.53 19.06
C PHE A 149 -5.94 -4.93 19.73
N ASP A 150 -5.81 -4.41 20.96
CA ASP A 150 -6.86 -3.61 21.60
C ASP A 150 -6.69 -2.12 21.29
N GLY A 151 -5.59 -1.78 20.64
CA GLY A 151 -5.30 -0.44 20.11
C GLY A 151 -4.76 0.54 21.14
N GLU A 152 -4.15 1.58 20.62
CA GLU A 152 -3.60 2.70 21.38
C GLU A 152 -4.41 3.99 21.14
N VAL A 153 -3.94 5.14 21.55
CA VAL A 153 -4.72 6.39 21.52
C VAL A 153 -4.87 7.01 20.13
N GLU A 154 -4.00 6.67 19.17
CA GLU A 154 -4.00 7.27 17.83
C GLU A 154 -4.70 6.39 16.80
N PRO A 155 -5.85 6.83 16.22
CA PRO A 155 -6.57 6.05 15.19
C PRO A 155 -5.73 5.70 13.96
N CYS A 156 -4.72 6.49 13.59
CA CYS A 156 -3.86 6.18 12.44
C CYS A 156 -2.99 4.93 12.68
N ILE A 157 -2.47 4.76 13.89
CA ILE A 157 -1.71 3.57 14.30
C ILE A 157 -2.66 2.37 14.42
N ASN A 158 -3.83 2.58 15.01
CA ASN A 158 -4.88 1.57 15.13
C ASN A 158 -5.36 1.05 13.77
N GLY A 159 -5.49 1.92 12.78
CA GLY A 159 -5.78 1.52 11.39
C GLY A 159 -4.71 0.59 10.82
N GLY A 160 -3.44 0.90 11.06
CA GLY A 160 -2.32 0.06 10.66
C GLY A 160 -2.29 -1.29 11.39
N ALA A 161 -2.53 -1.31 12.70
CA ALA A 161 -2.62 -2.53 13.51
C ALA A 161 -3.79 -3.41 13.05
N LEU A 162 -4.95 -2.82 12.76
CA LEU A 162 -6.11 -3.52 12.23
C LEU A 162 -5.81 -4.15 10.85
N ALA A 163 -5.15 -3.39 9.96
CA ALA A 163 -4.80 -3.87 8.62
C ALA A 163 -3.89 -5.10 8.65
N ILE A 164 -2.81 -5.07 9.44
CA ILE A 164 -1.89 -6.21 9.53
C ILE A 164 -2.56 -7.40 10.22
N GLY A 165 -3.32 -7.17 11.27
CA GLY A 165 -4.06 -8.24 11.96
C GLY A 165 -5.03 -8.94 11.02
N ALA A 166 -5.87 -8.19 10.33
CA ALA A 166 -6.88 -8.73 9.40
C ALA A 166 -6.23 -9.48 8.23
N TYR A 167 -5.24 -8.88 7.56
CA TYR A 167 -4.56 -9.48 6.42
C TYR A 167 -3.86 -10.79 6.79
N PHE A 168 -3.21 -10.86 7.96
CA PHE A 168 -2.46 -12.03 8.40
C PHE A 168 -3.28 -13.02 9.26
N GLY A 169 -4.61 -12.93 9.22
CA GLY A 169 -5.51 -13.93 9.79
C GLY A 169 -5.86 -13.72 11.26
N ARG A 170 -5.63 -12.51 11.80
CA ARG A 170 -6.01 -12.10 13.16
C ARG A 170 -6.88 -10.82 13.13
N PRO A 171 -8.12 -10.90 12.60
CA PRO A 171 -9.01 -9.74 12.59
C PRO A 171 -9.39 -9.33 14.03
N ALA A 172 -9.08 -8.09 14.41
CA ALA A 172 -9.31 -7.56 15.76
C ALA A 172 -10.64 -6.81 15.80
N GLU A 173 -11.72 -7.52 16.17
CA GLU A 173 -13.09 -6.97 16.20
C GLU A 173 -13.24 -5.79 17.16
N SER A 174 -12.64 -5.88 18.36
CA SER A 174 -12.67 -4.80 19.36
C SER A 174 -12.05 -3.51 18.81
N LEU A 175 -10.95 -3.63 18.07
CA LEU A 175 -10.26 -2.52 17.43
C LEU A 175 -11.08 -1.92 16.29
N ALA A 176 -11.68 -2.76 15.45
CA ALA A 176 -12.59 -2.31 14.39
C ALA A 176 -13.77 -1.52 14.95
N ARG A 177 -14.47 -2.07 15.97
CA ARG A 177 -15.58 -1.38 16.64
C ARG A 177 -15.17 -0.06 17.27
N ARG A 178 -13.97 0.00 17.86
CA ARG A 178 -13.42 1.22 18.42
C ARG A 178 -13.24 2.29 17.34
N LEU A 179 -12.62 1.94 16.21
CA LEU A 179 -12.44 2.87 15.10
C LEU A 179 -13.78 3.34 14.51
N VAL A 180 -14.80 2.48 14.44
CA VAL A 180 -16.15 2.88 14.06
C VAL A 180 -16.71 3.93 15.02
N GLY A 181 -16.56 3.73 16.34
CA GLY A 181 -17.04 4.67 17.37
C GLY A 181 -16.24 5.99 17.43
N GLU A 182 -15.01 6.03 16.94
CA GLU A 182 -14.15 7.21 16.89
C GLU A 182 -14.31 8.06 15.60
N GLN A 183 -15.20 7.65 14.67
CA GLN A 183 -15.45 8.41 13.45
C GLN A 183 -16.06 9.78 13.77
N LEU A 184 -15.44 10.85 13.28
CA LEU A 184 -15.89 12.21 13.47
C LEU A 184 -17.12 12.53 12.59
N GLU A 185 -17.83 13.60 12.95
CA GLU A 185 -19.06 14.03 12.27
C GLU A 185 -18.86 14.30 10.78
N ASP A 186 -17.68 14.84 10.39
CA ASP A 186 -17.34 15.12 9.00
C ASP A 186 -16.90 13.87 8.20
N GLY A 187 -16.95 12.69 8.80
CA GLY A 187 -16.82 11.38 8.16
C GLY A 187 -15.47 10.71 8.26
N GLY A 188 -14.41 11.38 8.72
CA GLY A 188 -13.08 10.79 8.87
C GLY A 188 -12.63 10.65 10.33
N TRP A 189 -11.32 10.65 10.57
CA TRP A 189 -10.67 10.52 11.89
C TRP A 189 -9.55 11.53 12.07
N ASN A 190 -9.19 11.79 13.34
CA ASN A 190 -8.06 12.62 13.69
C ASN A 190 -7.40 12.13 14.99
N CYS A 191 -6.07 11.95 14.98
CA CYS A 191 -5.29 11.56 16.16
C CYS A 191 -5.34 12.62 17.29
N GLU A 192 -5.69 13.86 16.98
CA GLU A 192 -5.85 14.93 17.96
C GLU A 192 -7.28 15.04 18.56
N ALA A 193 -8.19 14.13 18.22
CA ALA A 193 -9.51 14.10 18.83
C ALA A 193 -9.41 13.75 20.33
N PRO A 194 -10.24 14.33 21.22
CA PRO A 194 -11.34 15.27 20.95
C PRO A 194 -10.95 16.76 20.84
N LYS A 195 -9.66 17.11 20.98
CA LYS A 195 -9.22 18.51 20.84
C LYS A 195 -9.55 19.07 19.45
N SER A 196 -9.36 18.24 18.41
CA SER A 196 -9.81 18.54 17.05
C SER A 196 -11.11 17.80 16.77
N THR A 197 -12.11 18.52 16.26
CA THR A 197 -13.38 17.99 15.76
C THR A 197 -13.38 17.82 14.22
N ARG A 198 -12.24 18.08 13.57
CA ARG A 198 -12.07 17.97 12.11
C ARG A 198 -11.18 16.80 11.79
N SER A 199 -11.59 16.03 10.80
CA SER A 199 -10.80 14.89 10.32
C SER A 199 -9.48 15.30 9.67
N SER A 200 -8.51 14.40 9.78
CA SER A 200 -7.18 14.48 9.15
C SER A 200 -7.11 13.54 7.95
N TYR A 201 -6.53 13.98 6.85
CA TYR A 201 -6.26 13.12 5.69
C TYR A 201 -5.35 11.93 6.06
N HIS A 202 -4.31 12.19 6.86
CA HIS A 202 -3.35 11.16 7.30
C HIS A 202 -4.05 10.07 8.12
N THR A 203 -4.81 10.47 9.12
CA THR A 203 -5.51 9.52 9.99
C THR A 203 -6.58 8.77 9.22
N THR A 204 -7.36 9.48 8.40
CA THR A 204 -8.48 8.91 7.66
C THR A 204 -8.01 7.82 6.69
N ILE A 205 -6.94 8.02 5.92
CA ILE A 205 -6.48 7.00 4.99
C ILE A 205 -5.97 5.73 5.70
N CYS A 206 -5.29 5.88 6.85
CA CYS A 206 -4.82 4.75 7.63
C CYS A 206 -5.98 3.90 8.17
N VAL A 207 -7.03 4.57 8.68
CA VAL A 207 -8.23 3.86 9.17
C VAL A 207 -8.99 3.22 8.02
N LEU A 208 -9.14 3.90 6.88
CA LEU A 208 -9.79 3.35 5.69
C LEU A 208 -9.11 2.05 5.21
N GLU A 209 -7.77 2.03 5.12
CA GLU A 209 -7.02 0.81 4.75
C GLU A 209 -7.22 -0.31 5.78
N GLY A 210 -7.25 0.02 7.07
CA GLY A 210 -7.50 -0.93 8.15
C GLY A 210 -8.88 -1.55 8.10
N LEU A 211 -9.91 -0.74 7.93
CA LEU A 211 -11.30 -1.18 7.83
C LEU A 211 -11.57 -1.99 6.56
N LEU A 212 -10.92 -1.65 5.44
CA LEU A 212 -11.02 -2.42 4.19
C LEU A 212 -10.45 -3.84 4.35
N GLU A 213 -9.28 -3.97 4.97
CA GLU A 213 -8.70 -5.30 5.23
C GLU A 213 -9.54 -6.10 6.24
N TYR A 214 -10.10 -5.43 7.25
CA TYR A 214 -10.99 -6.08 8.20
C TYR A 214 -12.26 -6.59 7.52
N GLU A 215 -12.91 -5.76 6.68
CA GLU A 215 -14.11 -6.15 5.92
C GLU A 215 -13.86 -7.36 5.01
N ARG A 216 -12.66 -7.48 4.43
CA ARG A 216 -12.24 -8.64 3.62
C ARG A 216 -11.99 -9.91 4.41
N ALA A 217 -11.68 -9.77 5.69
CA ALA A 217 -11.32 -10.88 6.57
C ALA A 217 -12.51 -11.47 7.33
N VAL A 218 -13.67 -10.80 7.35
CA VAL A 218 -14.86 -11.22 8.09
C VAL A 218 -16.09 -11.29 7.19
N ASP A 219 -16.97 -12.28 7.42
CA ASP A 219 -18.13 -12.56 6.56
C ASP A 219 -19.28 -11.54 6.71
N SER A 220 -19.31 -10.77 7.79
CA SER A 220 -20.39 -9.83 8.09
C SER A 220 -19.84 -8.49 8.58
N ALA A 221 -19.76 -7.53 7.67
CA ALA A 221 -19.18 -6.22 7.92
C ALA A 221 -20.04 -5.06 7.34
N SER A 222 -21.38 -5.19 7.32
CA SER A 222 -22.26 -4.18 6.73
C SER A 222 -22.07 -2.78 7.31
N ASP A 223 -21.86 -2.69 8.63
CA ASP A 223 -21.64 -1.44 9.33
C ASP A 223 -20.30 -0.81 8.96
N ILE A 224 -19.25 -1.64 8.78
CA ILE A 224 -17.93 -1.21 8.35
C ILE A 224 -18.00 -0.56 6.96
N ALA A 225 -18.70 -1.17 6.02
CA ALA A 225 -18.87 -0.63 4.67
C ALA A 225 -19.53 0.77 4.69
N SER A 226 -20.50 1.00 5.59
CA SER A 226 -21.16 2.29 5.73
C SER A 226 -20.22 3.37 6.28
N VAL A 227 -19.43 3.01 7.30
CA VAL A 227 -18.41 3.88 7.91
C VAL A 227 -17.32 4.24 6.90
N ARG A 228 -16.85 3.24 6.11
CA ARG A 228 -15.88 3.49 5.03
C ARG A 228 -16.42 4.46 3.98
N ARG A 229 -17.65 4.25 3.50
CA ARG A 229 -18.27 5.17 2.51
C ARG A 229 -18.35 6.62 3.01
N ARG A 230 -18.64 6.85 4.28
CA ARG A 230 -18.63 8.21 4.85
C ARG A 230 -17.21 8.82 4.82
N ALA A 231 -16.19 8.02 5.08
CA ALA A 231 -14.81 8.50 5.04
C ALA A 231 -14.26 8.67 3.61
N GLU A 232 -14.70 7.85 2.68
CA GLU A 232 -14.47 8.03 1.24
C GLU A 232 -15.10 9.34 0.76
N GLU A 233 -16.33 9.65 1.18
CA GLU A 233 -17.01 10.91 0.89
C GLU A 233 -16.27 12.12 1.49
N TYR A 234 -15.69 11.98 2.71
CA TYR A 234 -14.81 13.01 3.28
C TYR A 234 -13.65 13.35 2.36
N LEU A 235 -12.99 12.35 1.74
CA LEU A 235 -11.91 12.56 0.79
C LEU A 235 -12.39 13.12 -0.55
N LEU A 236 -13.47 12.58 -1.09
CA LEU A 236 -14.03 12.98 -2.39
C LEU A 236 -14.53 14.43 -2.41
N THR A 237 -15.23 14.88 -1.37
CA THR A 237 -15.69 16.28 -1.25
C THR A 237 -14.55 17.30 -1.14
N ARG A 238 -13.31 16.81 -1.00
CA ARG A 238 -12.08 17.59 -0.96
C ARG A 238 -11.18 17.35 -2.19
N SER A 239 -11.74 16.75 -3.24
CA SER A 239 -10.97 16.36 -4.44
C SER A 239 -9.67 15.66 -4.09
N LEU A 240 -9.67 14.88 -3.01
CA LEU A 240 -8.55 14.13 -2.42
C LEU A 240 -7.41 14.97 -1.83
N PHE A 241 -7.31 16.27 -2.07
CA PHE A 241 -6.18 17.07 -1.55
C PHE A 241 -6.49 18.55 -1.32
N ARG A 242 -7.75 18.96 -1.46
CA ARG A 242 -8.13 20.38 -1.35
C ARG A 242 -8.75 20.72 0.00
N ARG A 243 -8.53 21.92 0.46
CA ARG A 243 -9.24 22.49 1.60
C ARG A 243 -10.68 22.81 1.21
N ARG A 244 -11.66 22.28 1.91
CA ARG A 244 -13.07 22.57 1.62
C ARG A 244 -13.43 24.05 1.76
N SER A 245 -12.78 24.77 2.68
CA SER A 245 -13.09 26.20 2.93
C SER A 245 -12.58 27.16 1.86
N THR A 246 -11.46 26.85 1.21
CA THR A 246 -10.78 27.77 0.28
C THR A 246 -10.61 27.20 -1.13
N GLY A 247 -10.85 25.89 -1.32
CA GLY A 247 -10.51 25.18 -2.57
C GLY A 247 -9.00 25.03 -2.83
N GLY A 248 -8.14 25.66 -2.02
CA GLY A 248 -6.69 25.56 -2.16
C GLY A 248 -6.13 24.20 -1.77
N VAL A 249 -4.89 23.90 -2.17
CA VAL A 249 -4.17 22.67 -1.78
C VAL A 249 -4.04 22.61 -0.26
N ALA A 250 -4.45 21.51 0.36
CA ALA A 250 -4.45 21.36 1.80
C ALA A 250 -3.02 21.27 2.36
N SER A 251 -2.15 20.51 1.69
CA SER A 251 -0.72 20.45 1.96
C SER A 251 0.05 20.13 0.68
N PRO A 252 1.16 20.81 0.37
CA PRO A 252 2.05 20.45 -0.74
C PRO A 252 2.58 19.00 -0.65
N GLU A 253 2.76 18.49 0.56
CA GLU A 253 3.23 17.12 0.81
C GLU A 253 2.26 16.06 0.25
N PHE A 254 0.96 16.37 0.10
CA PHE A 254 -0.01 15.44 -0.47
C PHE A 254 0.20 15.17 -1.96
N LEU A 255 1.01 15.99 -2.62
CA LEU A 255 1.34 15.87 -4.04
C LEU A 255 2.67 15.16 -4.29
N LYS A 256 3.39 14.74 -3.22
CA LYS A 256 4.63 14.00 -3.27
C LYS A 256 4.38 12.50 -3.14
N PHE A 257 5.07 11.71 -3.92
CA PHE A 257 4.90 10.26 -3.94
C PHE A 257 5.98 9.55 -3.13
N GLU A 258 5.71 9.44 -1.84
CA GLU A 258 6.58 8.78 -0.86
C GLU A 258 6.24 7.29 -0.74
N TYR A 259 7.26 6.45 -0.52
CA TYR A 259 7.08 5.02 -0.28
C TYR A 259 8.20 4.45 0.63
N PRO A 260 7.90 3.53 1.57
CA PRO A 260 6.57 3.18 2.05
C PRO A 260 5.89 4.37 2.78
N PRO A 261 4.56 4.51 2.68
CA PRO A 261 3.88 5.75 3.10
C PRO A 261 3.71 5.87 4.61
N ARG A 262 3.86 4.78 5.38
CA ARG A 262 3.56 4.72 6.82
C ARG A 262 2.18 5.31 7.13
N TYR A 263 2.12 6.35 8.01
CA TYR A 263 0.87 7.07 8.30
C TYR A 263 0.60 8.22 7.31
N LYS A 264 1.57 8.60 6.47
CA LYS A 264 1.44 9.79 5.62
C LYS A 264 0.48 9.59 4.45
N TYR A 265 -0.27 10.61 4.19
CA TYR A 265 -1.20 10.72 3.07
C TYR A 265 -0.51 11.32 1.85
N ASN A 266 -0.83 10.81 0.67
CA ASN A 266 -0.66 11.49 -0.61
C ASN A 266 -1.77 11.07 -1.58
N VAL A 267 -1.94 11.82 -2.67
CA VAL A 267 -3.03 11.57 -3.63
C VAL A 267 -2.91 10.21 -4.32
N LEU A 268 -1.68 9.73 -4.57
CA LEU A 268 -1.47 8.41 -5.17
C LEU A 268 -1.92 7.28 -4.22
N ARG A 269 -1.63 7.41 -2.92
CA ARG A 269 -2.10 6.48 -1.89
C ARG A 269 -3.63 6.43 -1.83
N ALA A 270 -4.27 7.60 -1.87
CA ALA A 270 -5.73 7.68 -1.85
C ALA A 270 -6.36 7.04 -3.09
N LEU A 271 -5.87 7.39 -4.29
CA LEU A 271 -6.37 6.81 -5.54
C LEU A 271 -6.17 5.28 -5.58
N ASP A 272 -5.03 4.80 -5.09
CA ASP A 272 -4.74 3.37 -5.01
C ASP A 272 -5.66 2.65 -4.01
N TYR A 273 -6.02 3.31 -2.89
CA TYR A 273 -7.03 2.82 -1.97
C TYR A 273 -8.41 2.69 -2.67
N PHE A 274 -8.88 3.74 -3.37
CA PHE A 274 -10.17 3.72 -4.07
C PHE A 274 -10.24 2.59 -5.11
N ARG A 275 -9.16 2.41 -5.88
CA ARG A 275 -9.01 1.28 -6.80
C ARG A 275 -9.12 -0.06 -6.07
N ASP A 276 -8.37 -0.20 -4.99
CA ASP A 276 -8.30 -1.45 -4.22
C ASP A 276 -9.63 -1.77 -3.54
N ALA A 277 -10.36 -0.75 -3.08
CA ALA A 277 -11.70 -0.88 -2.51
C ALA A 277 -12.80 -1.18 -3.54
N GLY A 278 -12.47 -1.24 -4.84
CA GLY A 278 -13.43 -1.50 -5.91
C GLY A 278 -14.44 -0.36 -6.14
N VAL A 279 -14.10 0.85 -5.70
CA VAL A 279 -14.94 2.04 -5.92
C VAL A 279 -14.87 2.45 -7.39
N GLN A 280 -16.02 2.79 -7.98
CA GLN A 280 -16.04 3.31 -9.35
C GLN A 280 -15.37 4.69 -9.43
N PRO A 281 -14.64 5.00 -10.52
CA PRO A 281 -14.06 6.34 -10.71
C PRO A 281 -15.09 7.45 -10.61
N ASP A 282 -14.77 8.47 -9.81
CA ASP A 282 -15.61 9.65 -9.58
C ASP A 282 -14.94 10.88 -10.18
N ALA A 283 -15.72 11.80 -10.78
CA ALA A 283 -15.21 13.03 -11.38
C ALA A 283 -14.43 13.91 -10.39
N ARG A 284 -14.74 13.81 -9.10
CA ARG A 284 -14.02 14.50 -8.02
C ARG A 284 -12.58 14.02 -7.85
N MET A 285 -12.20 12.89 -8.45
CA MET A 285 -10.82 12.36 -8.48
C MET A 285 -9.99 12.93 -9.63
N ASP A 286 -10.62 13.61 -10.63
CA ASP A 286 -9.95 14.06 -11.86
C ASP A 286 -8.67 14.85 -11.60
N GLU A 287 -8.72 15.82 -10.69
CA GLU A 287 -7.57 16.66 -10.36
C GLU A 287 -6.42 15.85 -9.74
N ALA A 288 -6.72 14.92 -8.86
CA ALA A 288 -5.71 14.03 -8.25
C ALA A 288 -5.08 13.10 -9.31
N VAL A 289 -5.89 12.57 -10.24
CA VAL A 289 -5.40 11.80 -11.39
C VAL A 289 -4.51 12.65 -12.29
N GLN A 290 -4.84 13.94 -12.51
CA GLN A 290 -3.97 14.83 -13.26
C GLN A 290 -2.63 15.11 -12.56
N VAL A 291 -2.60 15.16 -11.23
CA VAL A 291 -1.33 15.22 -10.47
C VAL A 291 -0.48 13.99 -10.77
N VAL A 292 -1.05 12.78 -10.71
CA VAL A 292 -0.32 11.55 -11.04
C VAL A 292 0.21 11.57 -12.49
N LYS A 293 -0.64 11.97 -13.46
CA LYS A 293 -0.23 12.05 -14.87
C LYS A 293 0.91 13.06 -15.11
N LYS A 294 0.86 14.22 -14.46
CA LYS A 294 1.86 15.30 -14.61
C LYS A 294 3.21 14.94 -13.97
N SER A 295 3.24 14.08 -12.97
CA SER A 295 4.47 13.62 -12.30
C SER A 295 5.21 12.53 -13.08
N GLN A 296 4.62 12.01 -14.17
CA GLN A 296 5.26 11.01 -15.02
C GLN A 296 6.48 11.60 -15.74
N GLN A 297 7.61 10.93 -15.61
CA GLN A 297 8.86 11.32 -16.28
C GLN A 297 8.81 10.98 -17.79
N PRO A 298 9.71 11.59 -18.61
CA PRO A 298 9.75 11.31 -20.05
C PRO A 298 9.96 9.83 -20.42
N ASP A 299 10.58 9.04 -19.55
CA ASP A 299 10.80 7.60 -19.72
C ASP A 299 9.57 6.74 -19.33
N GLY A 300 8.49 7.35 -18.86
CA GLY A 300 7.26 6.68 -18.45
C GLY A 300 7.20 6.28 -16.99
N ARG A 301 8.21 6.55 -16.19
CA ARG A 301 8.34 6.19 -14.77
C ARG A 301 7.97 7.34 -13.85
N TRP A 302 7.87 7.06 -12.54
CA TRP A 302 7.68 8.06 -11.48
C TRP A 302 8.84 7.99 -10.51
N LEU A 303 9.26 9.17 -10.02
CA LEU A 303 10.33 9.28 -9.03
C LEU A 303 9.81 8.97 -7.62
N LEU A 304 10.73 8.58 -6.73
CA LEU A 304 10.49 8.53 -5.29
C LEU A 304 10.73 9.92 -4.72
N ASP A 305 9.68 10.57 -4.21
CA ASP A 305 9.80 11.91 -3.62
C ASP A 305 10.25 11.89 -2.15
N GLY A 306 10.15 10.73 -1.48
CA GLY A 306 10.54 10.57 -0.09
C GLY A 306 10.37 9.14 0.39
N THR A 307 11.05 8.81 1.48
CA THR A 307 10.98 7.50 2.14
C THR A 307 10.94 7.66 3.66
N HIS A 308 10.32 6.69 4.35
CA HIS A 308 10.18 6.67 5.80
C HIS A 308 10.87 5.44 6.38
N ASN A 309 12.17 5.34 6.14
CA ASN A 309 13.00 4.21 6.57
C ASN A 309 13.32 4.20 8.06
N GLU A 310 13.09 5.30 8.77
CA GLU A 310 13.50 5.47 10.17
C GLU A 310 12.84 4.51 11.15
N ALA A 311 11.74 3.89 10.76
CA ALA A 311 11.05 2.90 11.60
C ALA A 311 11.13 1.46 11.07
N LEU A 312 11.72 1.24 9.91
CA LEU A 312 11.93 -0.11 9.40
C LEU A 312 13.16 -0.76 10.06
N ALA A 313 13.08 -2.06 10.27
CA ALA A 313 14.21 -2.84 10.77
C ALA A 313 15.39 -2.91 9.79
N PHE A 314 15.14 -2.61 8.52
CA PHE A 314 16.16 -2.57 7.46
C PHE A 314 15.91 -1.39 6.53
N PRO A 315 16.93 -0.87 5.81
CA PRO A 315 16.76 0.24 4.87
C PRO A 315 15.99 -0.22 3.62
N PHE A 316 15.02 0.58 3.20
CA PHE A 316 14.33 0.40 1.92
C PHE A 316 15.31 0.70 0.78
N ALA A 317 15.31 -0.14 -0.27
CA ALA A 317 16.40 -0.16 -1.26
C ALA A 317 16.32 0.93 -2.34
N GLU A 318 15.21 1.70 -2.43
CA GLU A 318 15.08 2.76 -3.45
C GLU A 318 15.57 4.11 -2.93
N SER A 319 16.14 4.92 -3.81
CA SER A 319 16.72 6.23 -3.49
C SER A 319 15.76 7.36 -3.85
N VAL A 320 15.66 8.36 -2.96
CA VAL A 320 14.87 9.58 -3.21
C VAL A 320 15.44 10.34 -4.42
N GLY A 321 14.55 10.78 -5.30
CA GLY A 321 14.91 11.48 -6.55
C GLY A 321 15.14 10.55 -7.75
N GLU A 322 15.18 9.23 -7.55
CA GLU A 322 15.38 8.23 -8.61
C GLU A 322 14.03 7.57 -9.00
N PRO A 323 13.95 6.95 -10.20
CA PRO A 323 12.77 6.20 -10.62
C PRO A 323 12.45 5.07 -9.64
N SER A 324 11.24 5.09 -9.08
CA SER A 324 10.75 4.11 -8.12
C SER A 324 9.88 3.07 -8.79
N ARG A 325 10.19 1.79 -8.60
CA ARG A 325 9.35 0.68 -9.07
C ARG A 325 8.02 0.63 -8.31
N TRP A 326 8.03 0.91 -7.02
CA TRP A 326 6.82 0.94 -6.19
C TRP A 326 5.87 2.08 -6.56
N VAL A 327 6.40 3.29 -6.72
CA VAL A 327 5.59 4.44 -7.12
C VAL A 327 5.06 4.25 -8.55
N THR A 328 5.91 3.79 -9.47
CA THR A 328 5.55 3.54 -10.87
C THR A 328 4.46 2.46 -10.99
N LEU A 329 4.60 1.33 -10.29
CA LEU A 329 3.57 0.28 -10.24
C LEU A 329 2.21 0.85 -9.78
N ARG A 330 2.20 1.59 -8.68
CA ARG A 330 0.99 2.18 -8.11
C ARG A 330 0.37 3.20 -9.05
N ALA A 331 1.19 4.07 -9.66
CA ALA A 331 0.71 5.05 -10.63
C ALA A 331 0.08 4.39 -11.86
N LEU A 332 0.74 3.40 -12.46
CA LEU A 332 0.22 2.71 -13.65
C LEU A 332 -1.09 1.98 -13.36
N ARG A 333 -1.20 1.25 -12.24
CA ARG A 333 -2.44 0.52 -11.91
C ARG A 333 -3.61 1.45 -11.60
N VAL A 334 -3.34 2.60 -10.97
CA VAL A 334 -4.33 3.66 -10.72
C VAL A 334 -4.82 4.26 -12.04
N LEU A 335 -3.90 4.64 -12.95
CA LEU A 335 -4.26 5.21 -14.24
C LEU A 335 -5.02 4.22 -15.11
N ARG A 336 -4.62 2.94 -15.10
CA ARG A 336 -5.32 1.87 -15.82
C ARG A 336 -6.74 1.65 -15.30
N TRP A 337 -6.91 1.58 -13.98
CA TRP A 337 -8.23 1.49 -13.35
C TRP A 337 -9.10 2.68 -13.74
N TYR A 338 -8.59 3.89 -13.57
CA TYR A 338 -9.33 5.12 -13.83
C TYR A 338 -9.77 5.27 -15.31
N GLU A 339 -8.96 4.79 -16.26
CA GLU A 339 -9.24 4.86 -17.70
C GLU A 339 -10.19 3.75 -18.20
N ARG A 340 -10.27 2.62 -17.50
CA ARG A 340 -11.12 1.48 -17.88
C ARG A 340 -12.55 1.60 -17.40
N GLU A 341 -12.72 2.09 -16.20
CA GLU A 341 -13.99 2.11 -15.50
C GLU A 341 -14.78 3.42 -15.76
N ARG A 342 -14.21 4.34 -16.52
CA ARG A 342 -14.81 5.61 -16.94
C ARG A 342 -15.14 5.60 -18.44
#